data_8f9702bd630d2903de4dfc4e34ae245f
#
_entry.id   8f9702bd630d2903de4dfc4e34ae245f
#
_cell.length_a   1.000
_cell.length_b   1.000
_cell.length_c   1.000
_cell.angle_alpha   90.00
_cell.angle_beta   90.00
_cell.angle_gamma   90.00
#
_symmetry.space_group_name_H-M   'P 1'
#
loop_
_entity.id
_entity.type
_entity.pdbx_description
1 polymer ?
#
loop_
_entity_poly.entity_id
_entity_poly.type
_entity_poly.pdbx_seq_one_letter_code
_entity_poly.pdbx_strand_id
1 'polypeptide(L)'
;MGENIYCYKFDNMDKYLDFRDVLILPKKSKINSRKDVVLERTIVFQNGVSWTGIPIIAANMTTIGTLDVYKVLSTYKIITSLHKFHKLQDLLDYNKENSDLKLNPDYFMISTGISDDDYTNLKVILDNFECKFICVDVANGYISKFKDFCKSLRSEYPEKVIVAGNVCTSEGIDLLTELELDIIKVGIGGGSACTTRIQTGIGMPQLSCVLECVQACKEYNRINFEIYYEYDEHKLKRSFILSDGGITCPGDLVKAYGAGADFVMIGGAFAGHDENPGQIVNDEKTGAKYKSFYGMSSTYAMKNNYAANNNTNYRSSEGRELKVAYKGSLKSSVENYLGGLRSACTYTNSANLEELANNTKFIIVNNQYNSHLVDGKI
;
A
#
# COMPACT_ATOMS: atom_id res chain seq x y z
N MET A 1 39.50 23.42 -15.32
CA MET A 1 38.31 22.82 -15.88
C MET A 1 37.41 22.49 -14.71
N GLY A 2 36.48 23.37 -14.39
CA GLY A 2 35.52 23.15 -13.33
C GLY A 2 34.35 22.33 -13.91
N GLU A 3 34.41 21.04 -13.73
CA GLU A 3 33.24 20.21 -13.97
C GLU A 3 32.10 20.71 -13.07
N ASN A 4 30.96 20.93 -13.66
CA ASN A 4 29.80 21.55 -13.04
C ASN A 4 29.24 20.61 -11.97
N ILE A 5 29.72 20.74 -10.73
CA ILE A 5 29.31 19.94 -9.55
C ILE A 5 27.77 19.92 -9.34
N TYR A 6 27.07 20.87 -9.96
CA TYR A 6 25.60 20.95 -9.91
C TYR A 6 24.89 19.86 -10.72
N CYS A 7 25.48 19.33 -11.80
CA CYS A 7 24.86 18.29 -12.63
C CYS A 7 24.69 16.92 -11.93
N TYR A 8 25.49 16.64 -10.91
CA TYR A 8 25.43 15.36 -10.18
C TYR A 8 24.47 15.35 -8.97
N LYS A 9 23.86 16.50 -8.63
CA LYS A 9 22.98 16.63 -7.47
C LYS A 9 21.49 16.61 -7.80
N PHE A 10 21.14 16.78 -9.05
CA PHE A 10 19.75 16.77 -9.52
C PHE A 10 19.63 15.76 -10.66
N ASP A 11 18.84 14.74 -10.44
CA ASP A 11 18.44 13.77 -11.45
C ASP A 11 17.42 14.47 -12.35
N ASN A 12 17.77 14.76 -13.58
CA ASN A 12 17.01 15.55 -14.56
C ASN A 12 16.05 16.56 -13.91
N MET A 13 16.23 17.85 -14.07
CA MET A 13 15.44 18.94 -13.43
C MET A 13 13.94 18.91 -13.74
N ASP A 14 13.37 17.74 -14.05
CA ASP A 14 11.95 17.51 -14.25
C ASP A 14 11.22 17.51 -12.91
N LYS A 15 10.05 18.14 -12.91
CA LYS A 15 9.23 18.27 -11.71
C LYS A 15 8.62 16.91 -11.32
N TYR A 16 8.96 16.40 -10.16
CA TYR A 16 8.29 15.23 -9.58
C TYR A 16 6.93 15.61 -9.02
N LEU A 17 5.92 14.75 -9.22
CA LEU A 17 4.50 15.04 -8.99
C LEU A 17 3.88 14.09 -7.94
N ASP A 18 3.10 14.63 -7.02
CA ASP A 18 2.17 13.88 -6.17
C ASP A 18 0.80 13.77 -6.87
N PHE A 19 -0.11 12.93 -6.34
CA PHE A 19 -1.45 12.76 -6.90
C PHE A 19 -2.25 14.06 -6.99
N ARG A 20 -2.00 15.02 -6.09
CA ARG A 20 -2.65 16.34 -6.08
C ARG A 20 -2.23 17.26 -7.24
N ASP A 21 -1.13 16.96 -7.90
CA ASP A 21 -0.56 17.81 -8.95
C ASP A 21 -1.11 17.51 -10.34
N VAL A 22 -1.97 16.48 -10.44
CA VAL A 22 -2.53 16.02 -11.72
C VAL A 22 -4.02 15.75 -11.66
N LEU A 23 -4.65 15.80 -12.83
CA LEU A 23 -5.99 15.22 -13.09
C LEU A 23 -5.89 14.24 -14.26
N ILE A 24 -6.92 13.39 -14.40
CA ILE A 24 -7.06 12.46 -15.52
C ILE A 24 -8.05 13.06 -16.53
N LEU A 25 -7.68 13.08 -17.81
CA LEU A 25 -8.56 13.54 -18.88
C LEU A 25 -9.64 12.50 -19.18
N PRO A 26 -10.90 12.93 -19.28
CA PRO A 26 -11.97 12.05 -19.74
C PRO A 26 -11.82 11.70 -21.22
N LYS A 27 -12.34 10.54 -21.61
CA LYS A 27 -12.38 10.06 -22.99
C LYS A 27 -13.81 9.77 -23.43
N LYS A 28 -14.03 9.67 -24.74
CA LYS A 28 -15.26 9.09 -25.27
C LYS A 28 -15.42 7.67 -24.75
N SER A 29 -16.51 7.41 -24.06
CA SER A 29 -16.77 6.10 -23.43
C SER A 29 -17.96 5.40 -24.08
N LYS A 30 -17.85 4.06 -24.16
CA LYS A 30 -18.93 3.15 -24.55
C LYS A 30 -19.58 2.50 -23.33
N ILE A 31 -19.04 2.75 -22.13
CA ILE A 31 -19.54 2.17 -20.87
C ILE A 31 -20.68 3.05 -20.39
N ASN A 32 -21.90 2.53 -20.43
CA ASN A 32 -23.12 3.28 -20.12
C ASN A 32 -23.47 3.25 -18.63
N SER A 33 -22.98 2.28 -17.87
CA SER A 33 -23.28 2.14 -16.45
C SER A 33 -22.02 1.81 -15.64
N ARG A 34 -21.91 2.39 -14.44
CA ARG A 34 -20.90 2.04 -13.45
C ARG A 34 -21.00 0.57 -13.00
N LYS A 35 -22.17 -0.06 -13.18
CA LYS A 35 -22.41 -1.48 -12.86
C LYS A 35 -21.67 -2.42 -13.82
N ASP A 36 -21.35 -1.94 -15.03
CA ASP A 36 -20.67 -2.72 -16.06
C ASP A 36 -19.16 -2.79 -15.82
N VAL A 37 -18.63 -2.03 -14.83
CA VAL A 37 -17.19 -2.00 -14.50
C VAL A 37 -16.85 -3.12 -13.52
N VAL A 38 -15.87 -3.95 -13.90
CA VAL A 38 -15.34 -5.04 -13.08
C VAL A 38 -14.09 -4.55 -12.34
N LEU A 39 -14.13 -4.53 -11.00
CA LEU A 39 -13.00 -4.14 -10.17
C LEU A 39 -12.19 -5.32 -9.67
N GLU A 40 -12.77 -6.53 -9.63
CA GLU A 40 -12.05 -7.74 -9.27
C GLU A 40 -11.03 -8.10 -10.36
N ARG A 41 -9.84 -8.52 -9.93
CA ARG A 41 -8.78 -9.04 -10.79
C ARG A 41 -8.40 -10.44 -10.34
N THR A 42 -8.06 -11.29 -11.29
CA THR A 42 -7.38 -12.56 -11.02
C THR A 42 -5.90 -12.38 -11.39
N ILE A 43 -5.03 -12.60 -10.44
CA ILE A 43 -3.58 -12.46 -10.57
C ILE A 43 -2.95 -13.84 -10.31
N VAL A 44 -2.07 -14.27 -11.20
CA VAL A 44 -1.22 -15.44 -11.01
C VAL A 44 0.19 -14.95 -10.73
N PHE A 45 0.73 -15.31 -9.56
CA PHE A 45 2.08 -14.96 -9.16
C PHE A 45 3.10 -15.90 -9.77
N GLN A 46 4.37 -15.52 -9.73
CA GLN A 46 5.47 -16.28 -10.35
C GLN A 46 5.65 -17.70 -9.77
N ASN A 47 5.20 -17.96 -8.56
CA ASN A 47 5.20 -19.29 -7.94
C ASN A 47 3.95 -20.12 -8.27
N GLY A 48 3.11 -19.66 -9.22
CA GLY A 48 1.88 -20.33 -9.65
C GLY A 48 0.68 -20.14 -8.72
N VAL A 49 0.84 -19.44 -7.61
CA VAL A 49 -0.27 -19.12 -6.70
C VAL A 49 -1.21 -18.13 -7.38
N SER A 50 -2.51 -18.45 -7.37
CA SER A 50 -3.56 -17.56 -7.89
C SER A 50 -4.28 -16.84 -6.76
N TRP A 51 -4.68 -15.59 -7.03
CA TRP A 51 -5.52 -14.78 -6.16
C TRP A 51 -6.58 -14.04 -6.96
N THR A 52 -7.79 -13.93 -6.41
CA THR A 52 -8.89 -13.16 -7.01
C THR A 52 -9.51 -12.24 -5.97
N GLY A 53 -9.58 -10.94 -6.30
CA GLY A 53 -10.18 -9.93 -5.43
C GLY A 53 -10.05 -8.53 -6.00
N ILE A 54 -10.43 -7.53 -5.21
CA ILE A 54 -10.19 -6.12 -5.51
C ILE A 54 -8.79 -5.76 -4.99
N PRO A 55 -7.85 -5.31 -5.83
CA PRO A 55 -6.45 -5.19 -5.47
C PRO A 55 -6.16 -3.95 -4.59
N ILE A 56 -6.94 -3.77 -3.55
CA ILE A 56 -6.76 -2.80 -2.48
C ILE A 56 -6.27 -3.53 -1.23
N ILE A 57 -5.36 -2.93 -0.49
CA ILE A 57 -4.79 -3.49 0.72
C ILE A 57 -4.91 -2.46 1.85
N ALA A 58 -5.52 -2.81 2.97
CA ALA A 58 -5.45 -1.99 4.19
C ALA A 58 -4.05 -2.08 4.80
N ALA A 59 -3.46 -0.92 5.15
CA ALA A 59 -2.08 -0.83 5.60
C ALA A 59 -1.84 -1.57 6.92
N ASN A 60 -0.66 -2.15 7.05
CA ASN A 60 -0.19 -2.92 8.20
C ASN A 60 0.15 -2.07 9.44
N MET A 61 -0.65 -1.04 9.71
CA MET A 61 -0.53 -0.16 10.87
C MET A 61 -1.39 -0.67 12.02
N THR A 62 -0.95 -0.49 13.27
CA THR A 62 -1.72 -0.92 14.45
C THR A 62 -3.11 -0.30 14.55
N THR A 63 -3.34 0.81 13.86
CA THR A 63 -4.64 1.49 13.79
C THR A 63 -5.49 1.08 12.60
N ILE A 64 -4.96 0.30 11.64
CA ILE A 64 -5.62 -0.04 10.37
C ILE A 64 -5.59 -1.55 10.12
N GLY A 65 -4.43 -2.19 10.22
CA GLY A 65 -4.24 -3.62 9.93
C GLY A 65 -4.70 -4.51 11.08
N THR A 66 -5.99 -4.48 11.40
CA THR A 66 -6.62 -5.18 12.53
C THR A 66 -7.64 -6.21 12.07
N LEU A 67 -7.99 -7.12 12.96
CA LEU A 67 -8.99 -8.17 12.70
C LEU A 67 -10.41 -7.60 12.50
N ASP A 68 -10.75 -6.51 13.18
CA ASP A 68 -12.04 -5.84 12.98
C ASP A 68 -12.14 -5.18 11.60
N VAL A 69 -11.05 -4.57 11.12
CA VAL A 69 -10.96 -4.03 9.76
C VAL A 69 -11.04 -5.17 8.73
N TYR A 70 -10.34 -6.28 8.96
CA TYR A 70 -10.45 -7.48 8.12
C TYR A 70 -11.91 -7.95 8.00
N LYS A 71 -12.66 -7.97 9.10
CA LYS A 71 -14.05 -8.41 9.13
C LYS A 71 -14.93 -7.69 8.11
N VAL A 72 -14.69 -6.41 7.89
CA VAL A 72 -15.41 -5.63 6.87
C VAL A 72 -14.79 -5.84 5.49
N LEU A 73 -13.47 -5.69 5.35
CA LEU A 73 -12.81 -5.66 4.05
C LEU A 73 -12.87 -7.00 3.31
N SER A 74 -12.80 -8.12 4.03
CA SER A 74 -12.89 -9.45 3.44
C SER A 74 -14.22 -9.69 2.71
N THR A 75 -15.33 -9.08 3.16
CA THR A 75 -16.63 -9.16 2.49
C THR A 75 -16.64 -8.48 1.11
N TYR A 76 -15.69 -7.58 0.87
CA TYR A 76 -15.45 -6.91 -0.42
C TYR A 76 -14.31 -7.54 -1.21
N LYS A 77 -13.75 -8.69 -0.76
CA LYS A 77 -12.57 -9.32 -1.34
C LYS A 77 -11.36 -8.38 -1.39
N ILE A 78 -11.20 -7.55 -0.36
CA ILE A 78 -10.09 -6.61 -0.15
C ILE A 78 -9.18 -7.20 0.93
N ILE A 79 -7.87 -7.06 0.74
CA ILE A 79 -6.86 -7.61 1.65
C ILE A 79 -6.64 -6.67 2.83
N THR A 80 -6.53 -7.23 4.02
CA THR A 80 -6.03 -6.52 5.20
C THR A 80 -4.64 -7.01 5.54
N SER A 81 -3.62 -6.13 5.46
CA SER A 81 -2.30 -6.45 5.94
C SER A 81 -2.29 -6.29 7.46
N LEU A 82 -2.38 -7.42 8.19
CA LEU A 82 -2.39 -7.43 9.65
C LEU A 82 -1.05 -6.90 10.18
N HIS A 83 -1.08 -6.03 11.17
CA HIS A 83 0.14 -5.46 11.73
C HIS A 83 1.02 -6.54 12.42
N LYS A 84 2.33 -6.35 12.41
CA LYS A 84 3.33 -7.34 12.87
C LYS A 84 3.25 -7.74 14.36
N PHE A 85 2.46 -7.05 15.15
CA PHE A 85 2.30 -7.34 16.58
C PHE A 85 1.20 -8.36 16.87
N HIS A 86 0.42 -8.80 15.88
CA HIS A 86 -0.47 -9.94 16.04
C HIS A 86 0.32 -11.20 16.37
N LYS A 87 -0.24 -12.00 17.26
CA LYS A 87 0.29 -13.30 17.67
C LYS A 87 -0.61 -14.42 17.12
N LEU A 88 -0.07 -15.62 17.05
CA LEU A 88 -0.84 -16.79 16.65
C LEU A 88 -2.17 -16.90 17.44
N GLN A 89 -2.14 -16.63 18.76
CA GLN A 89 -3.31 -16.71 19.60
C GLN A 89 -4.44 -15.76 19.15
N ASP A 90 -4.11 -14.54 18.75
CA ASP A 90 -5.11 -13.56 18.26
C ASP A 90 -5.88 -14.10 17.04
N LEU A 91 -5.17 -14.78 16.12
CA LEU A 91 -5.76 -15.37 14.91
C LEU A 91 -6.64 -16.57 15.23
N LEU A 92 -6.21 -17.41 16.16
CA LEU A 92 -6.96 -18.58 16.62
C LEU A 92 -8.23 -18.16 17.35
N ASP A 93 -8.13 -17.18 18.26
CA ASP A 93 -9.27 -16.64 19.00
C ASP A 93 -10.27 -15.97 18.06
N TYR A 94 -9.81 -15.18 17.09
CA TYR A 94 -10.67 -14.61 16.07
C TYR A 94 -11.48 -15.69 15.31
N ASN A 95 -10.82 -16.74 14.85
CA ASN A 95 -11.49 -17.84 14.12
C ASN A 95 -12.49 -18.63 14.98
N LYS A 96 -12.22 -18.71 16.29
CA LYS A 96 -13.13 -19.35 17.26
C LYS A 96 -14.37 -18.49 17.51
N GLU A 97 -14.20 -17.18 17.63
CA GLU A 97 -15.28 -16.23 17.91
C GLU A 97 -16.11 -15.89 16.65
N ASN A 98 -15.53 -16.03 15.46
CA ASN A 98 -16.16 -15.68 14.19
C ASN A 98 -16.26 -16.90 13.26
N SER A 99 -16.99 -17.94 13.69
CA SER A 99 -17.12 -19.21 12.96
C SER A 99 -17.62 -19.05 11.52
N ASP A 100 -18.50 -18.07 11.27
CA ASP A 100 -19.13 -17.80 9.97
C ASP A 100 -18.27 -16.89 9.07
N LEU A 101 -17.26 -16.23 9.64
CA LEU A 101 -16.35 -15.32 8.92
C LEU A 101 -14.90 -15.51 9.40
N LYS A 102 -14.41 -16.75 9.31
CA LYS A 102 -13.02 -17.09 9.62
C LYS A 102 -12.04 -16.33 8.71
N LEU A 103 -10.80 -16.24 9.15
CA LEU A 103 -9.71 -15.71 8.33
C LEU A 103 -9.56 -16.55 7.06
N ASN A 104 -9.79 -15.90 5.91
CA ASN A 104 -9.58 -16.48 4.59
C ASN A 104 -8.19 -16.07 4.08
N PRO A 105 -7.30 -17.03 3.76
CA PRO A 105 -5.94 -16.73 3.30
C PRO A 105 -5.85 -15.78 2.10
N ASP A 106 -6.93 -15.63 1.33
CA ASP A 106 -6.98 -14.71 0.20
C ASP A 106 -7.12 -13.24 0.59
N TYR A 107 -7.60 -12.94 1.81
CA TYR A 107 -7.98 -11.57 2.16
C TYR A 107 -7.26 -11.00 3.39
N PHE A 108 -6.19 -11.67 3.84
CA PHE A 108 -5.26 -11.09 4.82
C PHE A 108 -3.81 -11.40 4.49
N MET A 109 -2.90 -10.60 5.05
CA MET A 109 -1.46 -10.80 5.03
C MET A 109 -0.93 -10.81 6.45
N ILE A 110 0.09 -11.61 6.73
CA ILE A 110 0.86 -11.51 7.96
C ILE A 110 2.04 -10.59 7.70
N SER A 111 2.15 -9.51 8.49
CA SER A 111 3.26 -8.57 8.36
C SER A 111 4.39 -8.88 9.34
N THR A 112 5.61 -8.60 8.91
CA THR A 112 6.82 -8.75 9.69
C THR A 112 7.79 -7.59 9.45
N GLY A 113 8.65 -7.30 10.41
CA GLY A 113 9.89 -6.56 10.20
C GLY A 113 11.03 -7.50 9.85
N ILE A 114 12.27 -7.09 10.15
CA ILE A 114 13.50 -7.84 9.85
C ILE A 114 14.36 -8.08 11.10
N SER A 115 13.78 -7.97 12.30
CA SER A 115 14.45 -8.36 13.54
C SER A 115 14.24 -9.85 13.82
N ASP A 116 15.11 -10.42 14.65
CA ASP A 116 15.01 -11.83 15.04
C ASP A 116 13.68 -12.12 15.77
N ASP A 117 13.19 -11.18 16.58
CA ASP A 117 11.90 -11.29 17.24
C ASP A 117 10.73 -11.25 16.24
N ASP A 118 10.81 -10.37 15.23
CA ASP A 118 9.81 -10.30 14.16
C ASP A 118 9.76 -11.62 13.38
N TYR A 119 10.93 -12.17 13.04
CA TYR A 119 11.04 -13.44 12.31
C TYR A 119 10.53 -14.62 13.15
N THR A 120 10.89 -14.68 14.43
CA THR A 120 10.41 -15.72 15.35
C THR A 120 8.87 -15.71 15.44
N ASN A 121 8.26 -14.53 15.57
CA ASN A 121 6.82 -14.40 15.61
C ASN A 121 6.18 -14.84 14.29
N LEU A 122 6.76 -14.42 13.16
CA LEU A 122 6.30 -14.81 11.82
C LEU A 122 6.29 -16.33 11.67
N LYS A 123 7.42 -16.99 12.04
CA LYS A 123 7.57 -18.44 11.93
C LYS A 123 6.53 -19.20 12.76
N VAL A 124 6.32 -18.77 14.01
CA VAL A 124 5.29 -19.37 14.88
C VAL A 124 3.91 -19.30 14.22
N ILE A 125 3.58 -18.19 13.55
CA ILE A 125 2.31 -18.05 12.86
C ILE A 125 2.25 -18.96 11.64
N LEU A 126 3.26 -18.92 10.77
CA LEU A 126 3.27 -19.68 9.51
C LEU A 126 3.27 -21.20 9.71
N ASP A 127 3.94 -21.68 10.77
CA ASP A 127 3.99 -23.10 11.12
C ASP A 127 2.63 -23.65 11.65
N ASN A 128 1.73 -22.77 12.13
CA ASN A 128 0.51 -23.16 12.83
C ASN A 128 -0.77 -22.55 12.26
N PHE A 129 -0.68 -21.66 11.27
CA PHE A 129 -1.83 -20.99 10.70
C PHE A 129 -1.70 -20.82 9.18
N GLU A 130 -2.76 -21.16 8.45
CA GLU A 130 -2.77 -21.05 7.00
C GLU A 130 -2.77 -19.57 6.57
N CYS A 131 -1.77 -19.18 5.79
CA CYS A 131 -1.57 -17.84 5.26
C CYS A 131 -1.04 -17.93 3.85
N LYS A 132 -1.55 -17.10 2.96
CA LYS A 132 -1.08 -17.00 1.56
C LYS A 132 -0.02 -15.92 1.40
N PHE A 133 -0.15 -14.78 2.07
CA PHE A 133 0.65 -13.58 1.87
C PHE A 133 1.51 -13.25 3.09
N ILE A 134 2.77 -12.93 2.84
CA ILE A 134 3.70 -12.38 3.83
C ILE A 134 4.08 -10.95 3.41
N CYS A 135 3.93 -9.98 4.31
CA CYS A 135 4.32 -8.58 4.08
C CYS A 135 5.56 -8.24 4.90
N VAL A 136 6.71 -8.10 4.24
CA VAL A 136 7.97 -7.62 4.87
C VAL A 136 8.03 -6.11 4.75
N ASP A 137 7.88 -5.41 5.88
CA ASP A 137 7.73 -3.96 5.93
C ASP A 137 8.88 -3.29 6.68
N VAL A 138 9.63 -2.44 5.96
CA VAL A 138 10.69 -1.61 6.50
C VAL A 138 10.60 -0.19 5.95
N ALA A 139 11.03 0.80 6.73
CA ALA A 139 11.06 2.20 6.29
C ALA A 139 12.08 2.44 5.14
N ASN A 140 13.13 1.61 5.07
CA ASN A 140 14.20 1.72 4.08
C ASN A 140 14.51 0.33 3.49
N GLY A 141 13.97 0.05 2.30
CA GLY A 141 14.17 -1.20 1.56
C GLY A 141 15.51 -1.32 0.82
N TYR A 142 16.40 -0.34 0.95
CA TYR A 142 17.72 -0.34 0.28
C TYR A 142 18.85 -0.94 1.12
N ILE A 143 18.59 -1.33 2.38
CA ILE A 143 19.61 -1.86 3.27
C ILE A 143 19.90 -3.36 3.03
N SER A 144 21.17 -3.75 3.10
CA SER A 144 21.60 -5.15 2.87
C SER A 144 20.87 -6.15 3.76
N LYS A 145 20.68 -5.85 5.06
CA LYS A 145 19.96 -6.72 5.98
C LYS A 145 18.53 -7.04 5.50
N PHE A 146 17.84 -6.09 4.89
CA PHE A 146 16.50 -6.33 4.32
C PHE A 146 16.56 -7.25 3.11
N LYS A 147 17.54 -7.03 2.21
CA LYS A 147 17.79 -7.88 1.04
C LYS A 147 18.06 -9.33 1.48
N ASP A 148 18.98 -9.52 2.42
CA ASP A 148 19.33 -10.84 2.93
C ASP A 148 18.15 -11.56 3.59
N PHE A 149 17.36 -10.82 4.37
CA PHE A 149 16.13 -11.32 4.97
C PHE A 149 15.11 -11.79 3.93
N CYS A 150 14.82 -10.97 2.91
CA CYS A 150 13.89 -11.33 1.85
C CYS A 150 14.37 -12.57 1.05
N LYS A 151 15.66 -12.65 0.77
CA LYS A 151 16.26 -13.81 0.10
C LYS A 151 16.10 -15.10 0.91
N SER A 152 16.37 -15.04 2.21
CA SER A 152 16.18 -16.18 3.12
C SER A 152 14.71 -16.59 3.20
N LEU A 153 13.81 -15.59 3.32
CA LEU A 153 12.37 -15.84 3.41
C LEU A 153 11.83 -16.49 2.12
N ARG A 154 12.26 -16.03 0.92
CA ARG A 154 11.87 -16.65 -0.35
C ARG A 154 12.33 -18.11 -0.42
N SER A 155 13.56 -18.40 0.02
CA SER A 155 14.09 -19.78 0.03
C SER A 155 13.35 -20.70 1.00
N GLU A 156 12.91 -20.17 2.15
CA GLU A 156 12.21 -20.96 3.17
C GLU A 156 10.72 -21.16 2.85
N TYR A 157 10.08 -20.17 2.20
CA TYR A 157 8.66 -20.18 1.89
C TYR A 157 8.40 -19.93 0.38
N PRO A 158 8.83 -20.84 -0.50
CA PRO A 158 8.70 -20.65 -1.95
C PRO A 158 7.24 -20.63 -2.43
N GLU A 159 6.32 -21.24 -1.68
CA GLU A 159 4.90 -21.30 -1.99
C GLU A 159 4.11 -20.06 -1.56
N LYS A 160 4.69 -19.17 -0.75
CA LYS A 160 4.01 -17.95 -0.28
C LYS A 160 4.16 -16.81 -1.27
N VAL A 161 3.17 -15.93 -1.30
CA VAL A 161 3.25 -14.64 -1.99
C VAL A 161 3.93 -13.63 -1.06
N ILE A 162 5.12 -13.16 -1.45
CA ILE A 162 5.91 -12.24 -0.65
C ILE A 162 5.75 -10.82 -1.18
N VAL A 163 5.24 -9.95 -0.30
CA VAL A 163 5.14 -8.50 -0.48
C VAL A 163 6.28 -7.86 0.31
N ALA A 164 7.09 -7.02 -0.30
CA ALA A 164 8.21 -6.40 0.43
C ALA A 164 8.51 -4.97 -0.03
N GLY A 165 9.02 -4.15 0.86
CA GLY A 165 9.40 -2.74 0.65
C GLY A 165 9.61 -2.01 1.98
N ASN A 166 9.82 -0.66 1.92
CA ASN A 166 9.50 0.22 0.80
C ASN A 166 10.76 0.67 0.04
N VAL A 167 10.59 0.78 -1.24
CA VAL A 167 11.52 1.46 -2.15
C VAL A 167 10.75 2.56 -2.92
N CYS A 168 11.45 3.43 -3.67
CA CYS A 168 10.78 4.51 -4.40
C CYS A 168 11.45 4.88 -5.75
N THR A 169 12.46 4.13 -6.17
CA THR A 169 13.24 4.39 -7.40
C THR A 169 13.37 3.13 -8.25
N SER A 170 13.76 3.30 -9.52
CA SER A 170 14.12 2.19 -10.43
C SER A 170 15.20 1.28 -9.85
N GLU A 171 16.25 1.86 -9.22
CA GLU A 171 17.30 1.09 -8.53
C GLU A 171 16.72 0.18 -7.44
N GLY A 172 15.71 0.65 -6.69
CA GLY A 172 15.03 -0.17 -5.69
C GLY A 172 14.22 -1.31 -6.32
N ILE A 173 13.64 -1.10 -7.50
CA ILE A 173 12.96 -2.16 -8.25
C ILE A 173 13.95 -3.22 -8.71
N ASP A 174 15.06 -2.83 -9.32
CA ASP A 174 16.10 -3.75 -9.78
C ASP A 174 16.61 -4.62 -8.62
N LEU A 175 16.87 -3.99 -7.46
CA LEU A 175 17.30 -4.69 -6.24
C LEU A 175 16.31 -5.77 -5.79
N LEU A 176 15.01 -5.50 -5.86
CA LEU A 176 13.98 -6.38 -5.31
C LEU A 176 13.44 -7.41 -6.30
N THR A 177 13.45 -7.11 -7.59
CA THR A 177 13.06 -8.06 -8.64
C THR A 177 14.03 -9.24 -8.72
N GLU A 178 15.34 -9.00 -8.49
CA GLU A 178 16.34 -10.07 -8.41
C GLU A 178 16.06 -11.10 -7.30
N LEU A 179 15.29 -10.72 -6.27
CA LEU A 179 14.94 -11.58 -5.14
C LEU A 179 13.67 -12.41 -5.36
N GLU A 180 13.11 -12.36 -6.56
CA GLU A 180 11.87 -13.08 -6.93
C GLU A 180 10.68 -12.74 -6.00
N LEU A 181 10.57 -11.47 -5.60
CA LEU A 181 9.44 -10.99 -4.82
C LEU A 181 8.21 -10.85 -5.71
N ASP A 182 7.06 -11.27 -5.19
CA ASP A 182 5.81 -11.25 -5.96
C ASP A 182 5.23 -9.84 -6.08
N ILE A 183 5.29 -9.08 -5.00
CA ILE A 183 4.76 -7.70 -4.95
C ILE A 183 5.79 -6.79 -4.31
N ILE A 184 6.17 -5.72 -5.01
CA ILE A 184 7.09 -4.70 -4.52
C ILE A 184 6.31 -3.50 -4.02
N LYS A 185 6.49 -3.16 -2.75
CA LYS A 185 5.83 -2.04 -2.08
C LYS A 185 6.63 -0.75 -2.33
N VAL A 186 6.01 0.22 -3.03
CA VAL A 186 6.66 1.46 -3.47
C VAL A 186 6.04 2.70 -2.84
N GLY A 187 6.91 3.55 -2.29
CA GLY A 187 6.53 4.81 -1.66
C GLY A 187 7.32 5.08 -0.37
N ILE A 188 8.03 6.20 -0.31
CA ILE A 188 8.72 6.70 0.88
C ILE A 188 8.29 8.14 1.13
N GLY A 189 7.75 8.39 2.33
CA GLY A 189 7.36 9.73 2.76
C GLY A 189 5.99 10.21 2.30
N GLY A 190 5.19 9.37 1.56
CA GLY A 190 3.87 9.74 1.03
C GLY A 190 2.71 9.56 2.00
N GLY A 191 2.87 8.87 3.12
CA GLY A 191 1.81 8.59 4.09
C GLY A 191 1.35 9.82 4.88
N SER A 192 0.05 9.94 5.19
CA SER A 192 -0.52 11.08 5.94
C SER A 192 0.02 11.21 7.38
N ALA A 193 0.41 10.09 8.01
CA ALA A 193 1.06 10.07 9.32
C ALA A 193 2.60 10.00 9.24
N CYS A 194 3.17 10.02 8.02
CA CYS A 194 4.61 9.95 7.80
C CYS A 194 5.24 11.35 7.90
N THR A 195 6.38 11.45 8.58
CA THR A 195 7.18 12.68 8.68
C THR A 195 8.60 12.48 8.14
N THR A 196 8.88 11.37 7.46
CA THR A 196 10.21 11.06 6.91
C THR A 196 10.76 12.20 6.07
N ARG A 197 9.97 12.77 5.14
CA ARG A 197 10.38 13.91 4.31
C ARG A 197 10.80 15.13 5.13
N ILE A 198 10.15 15.39 6.25
CA ILE A 198 10.43 16.52 7.15
C ILE A 198 11.67 16.23 8.00
N GLN A 199 11.78 15.02 8.52
CA GLN A 199 12.83 14.65 9.48
C GLN A 199 14.16 14.34 8.80
N THR A 200 14.13 13.80 7.58
CA THR A 200 15.32 13.28 6.92
C THR A 200 15.63 13.98 5.58
N GLY A 201 14.66 14.69 5.01
CA GLY A 201 14.75 15.19 3.63
C GLY A 201 14.60 14.10 2.56
N ILE A 202 14.36 12.84 2.95
CA ILE A 202 14.25 11.69 2.05
C ILE A 202 12.79 11.44 1.66
N GLY A 203 12.56 11.08 0.41
CA GLY A 203 11.26 10.70 -0.13
C GLY A 203 11.09 11.06 -1.58
N MET A 204 10.02 10.55 -2.17
CA MET A 204 9.64 10.83 -3.56
C MET A 204 8.15 11.15 -3.64
N PRO A 205 7.71 12.15 -4.44
CA PRO A 205 6.31 12.39 -4.74
C PRO A 205 5.65 11.15 -5.33
N GLN A 206 4.50 10.75 -4.77
CA GLN A 206 3.98 9.39 -4.93
C GLN A 206 3.59 9.05 -6.37
N LEU A 207 3.02 9.99 -7.13
CA LEU A 207 2.68 9.72 -8.54
C LEU A 207 3.93 9.40 -9.36
N SER A 208 4.97 10.22 -9.24
CA SER A 208 6.25 9.99 -9.95
C SER A 208 6.91 8.70 -9.49
N CYS A 209 6.88 8.40 -8.18
CA CYS A 209 7.37 7.14 -7.64
C CYS A 209 6.68 5.93 -8.30
N VAL A 210 5.35 5.94 -8.39
CA VAL A 210 4.59 4.85 -9.02
C VAL A 210 4.94 4.73 -10.50
N LEU A 211 4.95 5.85 -11.24
CA LEU A 211 5.26 5.85 -12.68
C LEU A 211 6.64 5.27 -12.96
N GLU A 212 7.67 5.71 -12.23
CA GLU A 212 9.05 5.25 -12.38
C GLU A 212 9.18 3.76 -12.03
N CYS A 213 8.66 3.35 -10.87
CA CYS A 213 8.74 1.98 -10.42
C CYS A 213 7.96 1.01 -11.32
N VAL A 214 6.78 1.41 -11.82
CA VAL A 214 6.00 0.63 -12.78
C VAL A 214 6.76 0.45 -14.09
N GLN A 215 7.41 1.53 -14.59
CA GLN A 215 8.21 1.45 -15.80
C GLN A 215 9.40 0.52 -15.65
N ALA A 216 10.16 0.63 -14.56
CA ALA A 216 11.29 -0.26 -14.26
C ALA A 216 10.84 -1.73 -14.14
N CYS A 217 9.75 -1.98 -13.42
CA CYS A 217 9.20 -3.31 -13.25
C CYS A 217 8.72 -3.93 -14.58
N LYS A 218 8.10 -3.14 -15.46
CA LYS A 218 7.69 -3.58 -16.81
C LYS A 218 8.90 -3.94 -17.65
N GLU A 219 9.95 -3.14 -17.59
CA GLU A 219 11.18 -3.41 -18.34
C GLU A 219 11.86 -4.69 -17.87
N TYR A 220 11.97 -4.89 -16.55
CA TYR A 220 12.46 -6.14 -15.98
C TYR A 220 11.63 -7.36 -16.43
N ASN A 221 10.31 -7.25 -16.36
CA ASN A 221 9.40 -8.31 -16.77
C ASN A 221 9.52 -8.59 -18.28
N ARG A 222 9.71 -7.55 -19.12
CA ARG A 222 9.94 -7.70 -20.58
C ARG A 222 11.24 -8.41 -20.87
N ILE A 223 12.34 -8.03 -20.22
CA ILE A 223 13.64 -8.67 -20.40
C ILE A 223 13.55 -10.15 -20.02
N ASN A 224 12.94 -10.47 -18.90
CA ASN A 224 12.73 -11.85 -18.48
C ASN A 224 11.86 -12.64 -19.47
N PHE A 225 10.81 -12.02 -20.01
CA PHE A 225 9.99 -12.65 -21.05
C PHE A 225 10.83 -13.00 -22.28
N GLU A 226 11.64 -12.05 -22.81
CA GLU A 226 12.49 -12.28 -23.97
C GLU A 226 13.55 -13.37 -23.73
N ILE A 227 14.11 -13.45 -22.50
CA ILE A 227 15.14 -14.43 -22.16
C ILE A 227 14.57 -15.83 -21.92
N TYR A 228 13.42 -15.93 -21.25
CA TYR A 228 12.91 -17.22 -20.75
C TYR A 228 11.76 -17.80 -21.58
N TYR A 229 11.03 -16.98 -22.34
CA TYR A 229 9.88 -17.45 -23.13
C TYR A 229 10.26 -18.49 -24.20
N GLU A 230 11.48 -18.40 -24.76
CA GLU A 230 12.00 -19.39 -25.70
C GLU A 230 12.31 -20.76 -25.05
N TYR A 231 12.45 -20.80 -23.72
CA TYR A 231 12.91 -21.99 -22.99
C TYR A 231 11.83 -22.63 -22.10
N ASP A 232 10.94 -21.84 -21.48
CA ASP A 232 9.89 -22.37 -20.60
C ASP A 232 8.88 -21.26 -20.24
N GLU A 233 7.70 -21.29 -20.87
CA GLU A 233 6.61 -20.33 -20.61
C GLU A 233 6.10 -20.35 -19.16
N HIS A 234 6.40 -21.40 -18.38
CA HIS A 234 6.02 -21.53 -16.97
C HIS A 234 7.01 -20.85 -16.01
N LYS A 235 8.14 -20.32 -16.50
CA LYS A 235 9.18 -19.66 -15.70
C LYS A 235 9.19 -18.13 -15.80
N LEU A 236 8.10 -17.53 -16.26
CA LEU A 236 7.99 -16.08 -16.31
C LEU A 236 8.03 -15.47 -14.90
N LYS A 237 9.17 -14.90 -14.54
CA LYS A 237 9.32 -14.13 -13.30
C LYS A 237 8.67 -12.78 -13.49
N ARG A 238 7.60 -12.53 -12.75
CA ARG A 238 6.86 -11.28 -12.79
C ARG A 238 6.62 -10.74 -11.38
N SER A 239 7.15 -9.55 -11.11
CA SER A 239 6.78 -8.78 -9.93
C SER A 239 5.63 -7.82 -10.24
N PHE A 240 4.82 -7.50 -9.23
CA PHE A 240 3.72 -6.54 -9.27
C PHE A 240 4.04 -5.33 -8.40
N ILE A 241 3.48 -4.17 -8.72
CA ILE A 241 3.71 -2.93 -7.98
C ILE A 241 2.54 -2.63 -7.04
N LEU A 242 2.85 -2.44 -5.77
CA LEU A 242 1.94 -1.96 -4.74
C LEU A 242 2.25 -0.50 -4.40
N SER A 243 1.39 0.43 -4.81
CA SER A 243 1.50 1.85 -4.43
C SER A 243 1.13 2.02 -2.95
N ASP A 244 2.08 2.46 -2.12
CA ASP A 244 1.89 2.68 -0.69
C ASP A 244 2.09 4.15 -0.30
N GLY A 245 1.01 4.77 0.18
CA GLY A 245 0.97 6.17 0.60
C GLY A 245 0.30 7.11 -0.40
N GLY A 246 -0.02 8.31 0.08
CA GLY A 246 -0.60 9.39 -0.74
C GLY A 246 -2.10 9.30 -1.02
N ILE A 247 -2.78 8.23 -0.63
CA ILE A 247 -4.23 8.05 -0.86
C ILE A 247 -5.02 8.78 0.23
N THR A 248 -5.68 9.86 -0.13
CA THR A 248 -6.51 10.67 0.77
C THR A 248 -7.98 10.70 0.36
N CYS A 249 -8.28 10.47 -0.90
CA CYS A 249 -9.63 10.45 -1.48
C CYS A 249 -9.73 9.39 -2.59
N PRO A 250 -10.96 9.06 -3.07
CA PRO A 250 -11.13 8.12 -4.18
C PRO A 250 -10.37 8.50 -5.46
N GLY A 251 -10.22 9.79 -5.74
CA GLY A 251 -9.47 10.28 -6.90
C GLY A 251 -7.99 9.90 -6.87
N ASP A 252 -7.36 9.87 -5.68
CA ASP A 252 -5.96 9.46 -5.54
C ASP A 252 -5.80 7.96 -5.83
N LEU A 253 -6.75 7.13 -5.36
CA LEU A 253 -6.81 5.71 -5.68
C LEU A 253 -6.89 5.48 -7.20
N VAL A 254 -7.76 6.24 -7.89
CA VAL A 254 -7.88 6.18 -9.35
C VAL A 254 -6.55 6.54 -10.04
N LYS A 255 -5.85 7.57 -9.56
CA LYS A 255 -4.58 8.01 -10.14
C LYS A 255 -3.47 6.99 -9.92
N ALA A 256 -3.45 6.29 -8.77
CA ALA A 256 -2.50 5.22 -8.53
C ALA A 256 -2.66 4.06 -9.54
N TYR A 257 -3.89 3.61 -9.79
CA TYR A 257 -4.15 2.63 -10.85
C TYR A 257 -3.89 3.19 -12.24
N GLY A 258 -4.26 4.45 -12.49
CA GLY A 258 -3.96 5.14 -13.74
C GLY A 258 -2.47 5.26 -14.05
N ALA A 259 -1.63 5.33 -13.02
CA ALA A 259 -0.17 5.29 -13.13
C ALA A 259 0.39 3.87 -13.36
N GLY A 260 -0.46 2.83 -13.29
CA GLY A 260 -0.12 1.46 -13.57
C GLY A 260 0.18 0.60 -12.33
N ALA A 261 -0.11 1.07 -11.12
CA ALA A 261 -0.03 0.23 -9.93
C ALA A 261 -0.95 -0.99 -10.06
N ASP A 262 -0.45 -2.17 -9.68
CA ASP A 262 -1.24 -3.41 -9.67
C ASP A 262 -2.09 -3.51 -8.41
N PHE A 263 -1.56 -3.04 -7.29
CA PHE A 263 -2.22 -2.96 -5.98
C PHE A 263 -2.06 -1.56 -5.38
N VAL A 264 -2.98 -1.17 -4.51
CA VAL A 264 -2.88 0.10 -3.77
C VAL A 264 -3.11 -0.12 -2.29
N MET A 265 -2.17 0.35 -1.44
CA MET A 265 -2.28 0.30 0.01
C MET A 265 -2.93 1.58 0.55
N ILE A 266 -3.92 1.41 1.42
CA ILE A 266 -4.67 2.51 2.04
C ILE A 266 -4.47 2.47 3.56
N GLY A 267 -3.91 3.55 4.12
CA GLY A 267 -3.76 3.76 5.56
C GLY A 267 -4.76 4.79 6.09
N GLY A 268 -4.36 6.06 6.16
CA GLY A 268 -5.13 7.14 6.79
C GLY A 268 -6.55 7.35 6.28
N ALA A 269 -6.83 7.00 5.02
CA ALA A 269 -8.19 7.10 4.47
C ALA A 269 -9.17 6.09 5.12
N PHE A 270 -8.65 4.95 5.59
CA PHE A 270 -9.41 3.95 6.37
C PHE A 270 -9.33 4.16 7.90
N ALA A 271 -8.78 5.29 8.36
CA ALA A 271 -8.78 5.66 9.76
C ALA A 271 -10.06 6.43 10.16
N GLY A 272 -10.40 6.38 11.46
CA GLY A 272 -11.53 7.11 12.04
C GLY A 272 -12.86 6.36 12.02
N HIS A 273 -12.85 5.06 11.78
CA HIS A 273 -14.05 4.21 11.70
C HIS A 273 -14.28 3.42 13.00
N ASP A 274 -15.46 2.84 13.13
CA ASP A 274 -15.83 1.97 14.25
C ASP A 274 -14.83 0.83 14.43
N GLU A 275 -14.41 0.23 13.34
CA GLU A 275 -13.53 -0.94 13.26
C GLU A 275 -12.05 -0.61 13.55
N ASN A 276 -11.67 0.68 13.62
CA ASN A 276 -10.34 1.04 14.05
C ASN A 276 -10.24 1.04 15.58
N PRO A 277 -9.10 0.66 16.17
CA PRO A 277 -8.92 0.68 17.61
C PRO A 277 -8.92 2.11 18.18
N GLY A 278 -9.07 2.21 19.49
CA GLY A 278 -9.10 3.46 20.22
C GLY A 278 -10.50 4.03 20.43
N GLN A 279 -10.61 4.87 21.46
CA GLN A 279 -11.87 5.48 21.84
C GLN A 279 -12.24 6.67 20.97
N ILE A 280 -13.52 6.95 20.85
CA ILE A 280 -14.03 8.17 20.24
C ILE A 280 -13.86 9.30 21.25
N VAL A 281 -13.15 10.35 20.88
CA VAL A 281 -12.93 11.56 21.66
C VAL A 281 -13.86 12.65 21.14
N ASN A 282 -14.63 13.26 22.03
CA ASN A 282 -15.46 14.40 21.70
C ASN A 282 -14.67 15.71 21.95
N ASP A 283 -14.74 16.61 21.00
CA ASP A 283 -14.25 17.98 21.19
C ASP A 283 -15.37 18.79 21.90
N GLU A 284 -15.11 19.22 23.12
CA GLU A 284 -16.10 19.92 23.95
C GLU A 284 -16.53 21.26 23.36
N LYS A 285 -15.68 21.91 22.54
CA LYS A 285 -15.96 23.22 21.95
C LYS A 285 -16.78 23.13 20.67
N THR A 286 -16.52 22.11 19.84
CA THR A 286 -17.13 21.98 18.51
C THR A 286 -18.18 20.89 18.45
N GLY A 287 -18.23 19.98 19.43
CA GLY A 287 -19.04 18.76 19.40
C GLY A 287 -18.56 17.71 18.41
N ALA A 288 -17.45 17.96 17.70
CA ALA A 288 -16.92 17.04 16.72
C ALA A 288 -16.31 15.79 17.38
N LYS A 289 -16.47 14.65 16.72
CA LYS A 289 -15.95 13.36 17.20
C LYS A 289 -14.70 12.99 16.42
N TYR A 290 -13.69 12.47 17.12
CA TYR A 290 -12.39 12.08 16.55
C TYR A 290 -11.94 10.73 17.08
N LYS A 291 -11.06 10.06 16.32
CA LYS A 291 -10.25 8.92 16.75
C LYS A 291 -8.76 9.23 16.56
N SER A 292 -7.89 8.63 17.37
CA SER A 292 -6.44 8.74 17.17
C SER A 292 -6.00 7.86 16.02
N PHE A 293 -5.11 8.41 15.19
CA PHE A 293 -4.41 7.72 14.12
C PHE A 293 -2.93 8.10 14.16
N TYR A 294 -2.02 7.13 14.06
CA TYR A 294 -0.60 7.41 14.19
C TYR A 294 0.25 6.52 13.29
N GLY A 295 1.40 7.07 12.89
CA GLY A 295 2.41 6.35 12.13
C GLY A 295 3.14 5.32 12.99
N MET A 296 3.55 4.20 12.41
CA MET A 296 4.25 3.12 13.11
C MET A 296 5.61 3.55 13.69
N SER A 297 6.25 4.57 13.11
CA SER A 297 7.48 5.19 13.60
C SER A 297 7.24 6.44 14.45
N SER A 298 6.01 6.67 14.94
CA SER A 298 5.69 7.76 15.85
C SER A 298 6.21 7.47 17.27
N THR A 299 6.47 8.52 18.04
CA THR A 299 6.86 8.40 19.47
C THR A 299 5.83 7.59 20.26
N TYR A 300 4.54 7.75 19.96
CA TYR A 300 3.46 7.00 20.58
C TYR A 300 3.52 5.52 20.27
N ALA A 301 3.67 5.16 18.98
CA ALA A 301 3.79 3.77 18.55
C ALA A 301 5.06 3.11 19.12
N MET A 302 6.17 3.84 19.15
CA MET A 302 7.43 3.33 19.69
C MET A 302 7.33 3.02 21.20
N LYS A 303 6.65 3.87 21.98
CA LYS A 303 6.46 3.66 23.42
C LYS A 303 5.53 2.49 23.75
N ASN A 304 4.49 2.29 22.94
CA ASN A 304 3.46 1.29 23.22
C ASN A 304 3.78 -0.10 22.66
N ASN A 305 4.53 -0.17 21.56
CA ASN A 305 4.75 -1.41 20.82
C ASN A 305 6.13 -2.03 21.03
N TYR A 306 7.10 -1.26 21.57
CA TYR A 306 8.44 -1.78 21.85
C TYR A 306 8.71 -1.75 23.34
N ALA A 307 9.28 -2.83 23.87
CA ALA A 307 9.60 -2.93 25.30
C ALA A 307 10.47 -1.77 25.77
N ALA A 308 10.24 -1.32 27.00
CA ALA A 308 10.85 -0.13 27.61
C ALA A 308 12.41 -0.11 27.64
N ASN A 309 13.06 -1.22 27.30
CA ASN A 309 14.53 -1.38 27.32
C ASN A 309 15.23 -1.02 26.00
N ASN A 310 14.49 -0.70 24.92
CA ASN A 310 15.15 -0.29 23.68
C ASN A 310 15.47 1.20 23.74
N ASN A 311 16.76 1.52 23.90
CA ASN A 311 17.27 2.87 23.79
C ASN A 311 17.02 3.41 22.38
N THR A 312 15.92 4.19 22.21
CA THR A 312 15.52 4.78 20.92
C THR A 312 16.07 6.20 20.73
N ASN A 313 16.93 6.69 21.64
CA ASN A 313 17.43 8.09 21.63
C ASN A 313 18.24 8.45 20.37
N TYR A 314 18.74 7.46 19.62
CA TYR A 314 19.45 7.67 18.36
C TYR A 314 18.52 7.78 17.14
N ARG A 315 17.20 7.59 17.30
CA ARG A 315 16.21 7.65 16.21
C ARG A 315 15.39 8.92 16.28
N SER A 316 15.24 9.60 15.15
CA SER A 316 14.19 10.61 14.97
C SER A 316 12.83 9.92 14.81
N SER A 317 11.77 10.53 15.36
CA SER A 317 10.41 10.06 15.11
C SER A 317 9.99 10.44 13.68
N GLU A 318 9.84 9.46 12.81
CA GLU A 318 9.41 9.64 11.42
C GLU A 318 7.89 9.47 11.23
N GLY A 319 7.14 9.43 12.32
CA GLY A 319 5.68 9.38 12.33
C GLY A 319 5.08 10.35 13.32
N ARG A 320 3.85 10.75 13.06
CA ARG A 320 3.07 11.66 13.94
C ARG A 320 1.76 11.02 14.37
N GLU A 321 1.22 11.50 15.49
CA GLU A 321 -0.14 11.24 15.93
C GLU A 321 -1.07 12.30 15.34
N LEU A 322 -2.23 11.86 14.86
CA LEU A 322 -3.27 12.69 14.26
C LEU A 322 -4.61 12.38 14.92
N LYS A 323 -5.40 13.41 15.13
CA LYS A 323 -6.84 13.28 15.39
C LYS A 323 -7.56 13.27 14.05
N VAL A 324 -8.18 12.14 13.69
CA VAL A 324 -8.97 12.01 12.47
C VAL A 324 -10.46 12.06 12.79
N ALA A 325 -11.24 12.73 11.96
CA ALA A 325 -12.68 12.80 12.15
C ALA A 325 -13.28 11.39 12.23
N TYR A 326 -14.19 11.18 13.15
CA TYR A 326 -14.96 9.94 13.26
C TYR A 326 -15.96 9.86 12.11
N LYS A 327 -16.00 8.71 11.44
CA LYS A 327 -16.73 8.50 10.18
C LYS A 327 -17.81 7.39 10.27
N GLY A 328 -18.03 6.79 11.45
CA GLY A 328 -18.90 5.62 11.59
C GLY A 328 -18.29 4.36 10.96
N SER A 329 -19.13 3.49 10.42
CA SER A 329 -18.65 2.20 9.85
C SER A 329 -17.73 2.38 8.64
N LEU A 330 -16.67 1.57 8.57
CA LEU A 330 -15.73 1.48 7.46
C LEU A 330 -16.41 1.14 6.12
N LYS A 331 -17.51 0.40 6.18
CA LYS A 331 -18.30 0.03 5.01
C LYS A 331 -18.61 1.22 4.10
N SER A 332 -19.05 2.34 4.67
CA SER A 332 -19.41 3.54 3.90
C SER A 332 -18.22 4.13 3.14
N SER A 333 -17.03 4.12 3.76
CA SER A 333 -15.81 4.59 3.09
C SER A 333 -15.38 3.63 1.98
N VAL A 334 -15.43 2.31 2.21
CA VAL A 334 -15.14 1.30 1.18
C VAL A 334 -16.04 1.50 -0.03
N GLU A 335 -17.35 1.59 0.18
CA GLU A 335 -18.34 1.79 -0.90
C GLU A 335 -18.09 3.10 -1.67
N ASN A 336 -17.71 4.18 -0.97
CA ASN A 336 -17.36 5.45 -1.62
C ASN A 336 -16.09 5.32 -2.50
N TYR A 337 -15.04 4.65 -2.00
CA TYR A 337 -13.82 4.43 -2.79
C TYR A 337 -14.07 3.55 -4.01
N LEU A 338 -14.80 2.46 -3.88
CA LEU A 338 -15.17 1.59 -4.98
C LEU A 338 -16.10 2.30 -5.99
N GLY A 339 -17.02 3.13 -5.49
CA GLY A 339 -17.90 3.96 -6.32
C GLY A 339 -17.13 4.98 -7.14
N GLY A 340 -16.15 5.67 -6.53
CA GLY A 340 -15.26 6.61 -7.21
C GLY A 340 -14.44 5.93 -8.31
N LEU A 341 -13.91 4.75 -8.02
CA LEU A 341 -13.13 3.96 -8.97
C LEU A 341 -13.97 3.51 -10.18
N ARG A 342 -15.19 2.99 -9.95
CA ARG A 342 -16.14 2.68 -11.04
C ARG A 342 -16.50 3.90 -11.87
N SER A 343 -16.71 5.05 -11.22
CA SER A 343 -17.00 6.30 -11.94
C SER A 343 -15.86 6.69 -12.86
N ALA A 344 -14.62 6.66 -12.38
CA ALA A 344 -13.45 6.99 -13.18
C ALA A 344 -13.29 6.06 -14.39
N CYS A 345 -13.54 4.76 -14.21
CA CYS A 345 -13.52 3.78 -15.29
C CYS A 345 -14.53 4.15 -16.39
N THR A 346 -15.75 4.63 -16.04
CA THR A 346 -16.71 5.10 -17.06
C THR A 346 -16.21 6.34 -17.80
N TYR A 347 -15.54 7.29 -17.13
CA TYR A 347 -14.96 8.48 -17.76
C TYR A 347 -13.76 8.16 -18.67
N THR A 348 -13.03 7.09 -18.40
CA THR A 348 -11.85 6.71 -19.17
C THR A 348 -12.11 5.61 -20.20
N ASN A 349 -13.36 5.16 -20.36
CA ASN A 349 -13.74 4.04 -21.21
C ASN A 349 -12.99 2.76 -20.84
N SER A 350 -12.96 2.43 -19.56
CA SER A 350 -12.22 1.29 -19.01
C SER A 350 -13.20 0.32 -18.34
N ALA A 351 -13.34 -0.89 -18.89
CA ALA A 351 -14.23 -1.91 -18.34
C ALA A 351 -13.69 -2.54 -17.06
N ASN A 352 -12.37 -2.41 -16.82
CA ASN A 352 -11.65 -2.98 -15.68
C ASN A 352 -10.43 -2.11 -15.31
N LEU A 353 -9.69 -2.51 -14.26
CA LEU A 353 -8.53 -1.74 -13.76
C LEU A 353 -7.32 -1.80 -14.70
N GLU A 354 -7.16 -2.86 -15.48
CA GLU A 354 -6.05 -2.98 -16.46
C GLU A 354 -6.25 -2.00 -17.61
N GLU A 355 -7.49 -1.88 -18.09
CA GLU A 355 -7.83 -0.89 -19.10
C GLU A 355 -7.72 0.54 -18.55
N LEU A 356 -8.00 0.76 -17.25
CA LEU A 356 -7.83 2.06 -16.62
C LEU A 356 -6.39 2.55 -16.72
N ALA A 357 -5.41 1.71 -16.41
CA ALA A 357 -3.99 2.04 -16.56
C ALA A 357 -3.63 2.42 -18.01
N ASN A 358 -4.10 1.63 -18.98
CA ASN A 358 -3.84 1.86 -20.41
C ASN A 358 -4.56 3.10 -20.97
N ASN A 359 -5.74 3.42 -20.43
CA ASN A 359 -6.59 4.50 -20.91
C ASN A 359 -6.32 5.84 -20.22
N THR A 360 -5.55 5.86 -19.13
CA THR A 360 -5.26 7.08 -18.39
C THR A 360 -4.33 8.01 -19.18
N LYS A 361 -4.70 9.29 -19.20
CA LYS A 361 -3.85 10.40 -19.62
C LYS A 361 -3.89 11.48 -18.55
N PHE A 362 -2.75 11.75 -17.93
CA PHE A 362 -2.61 12.81 -16.93
C PHE A 362 -2.42 14.18 -17.57
N ILE A 363 -2.92 15.21 -16.88
CA ILE A 363 -2.58 16.61 -17.10
C ILE A 363 -2.10 17.20 -15.77
N ILE A 364 -1.08 18.06 -15.83
CA ILE A 364 -0.58 18.79 -14.66
C ILE A 364 -1.52 19.96 -14.40
N VAL A 365 -1.88 20.16 -13.13
CA VAL A 365 -2.76 21.23 -12.69
C VAL A 365 -2.19 21.98 -11.49
N ASN A 366 -2.48 23.26 -11.39
CA ASN A 366 -2.06 24.07 -10.24
C ASN A 366 -3.00 23.89 -9.03
N ASN A 367 -4.26 23.50 -9.28
CA ASN A 367 -5.28 23.26 -8.27
C ASN A 367 -6.23 22.17 -8.75
N GLN A 368 -6.53 21.18 -7.87
CA GLN A 368 -7.48 20.10 -8.17
C GLN A 368 -8.94 20.48 -7.88
N TYR A 369 -9.16 21.40 -6.97
CA TYR A 369 -10.48 21.70 -6.44
C TYR A 369 -10.92 23.09 -6.87
N ASN A 370 -12.21 23.23 -7.17
CA ASN A 370 -12.81 24.55 -7.26
C ASN A 370 -12.70 25.25 -5.89
N SER A 371 -12.38 26.53 -5.88
CA SER A 371 -12.21 27.32 -4.64
C SER A 371 -13.44 27.23 -3.72
N HIS A 372 -14.64 27.07 -4.29
CA HIS A 372 -15.89 26.90 -3.54
C HIS A 372 -15.97 25.60 -2.72
N LEU A 373 -15.16 24.55 -3.08
CA LEU A 373 -15.14 23.27 -2.35
C LEU A 373 -14.14 23.29 -1.18
N VAL A 374 -13.20 24.21 -1.19
CA VAL A 374 -12.14 24.28 -0.16
C VAL A 374 -12.63 24.95 1.12
N ASP A 375 -13.56 25.90 1.02
CA ASP A 375 -13.99 26.74 2.15
C ASP A 375 -15.26 26.22 2.86
N GLY A 376 -15.84 25.10 2.41
CA GLY A 376 -17.07 24.55 3.02
C GLY A 376 -18.25 25.54 3.02
N LYS A 377 -18.20 26.57 2.22
CA LYS A 377 -19.24 27.59 2.06
C LYS A 377 -20.01 27.31 0.77
N ILE A 378 -21.07 26.58 0.91
CA ILE A 378 -22.26 26.67 0.04
C ILE A 378 -23.37 27.23 0.92
#